data_50ea71bf56c505a970e29e57b805ee8f
#
_entry.id   50ea71bf56c505a970e29e57b805ee8f
#
_cell.length_a   1.000
_cell.length_b   1.000
_cell.length_c   1.000
_cell.angle_alpha   90.00
_cell.angle_beta   90.00
_cell.angle_gamma   90.00
#
_symmetry.space_group_name_H-M   'P 1'
#
loop_
_entity.id
_entity.type
_entity.pdbx_description
1 polymer ?
#
loop_
_entity_poly.entity_id
_entity_poly.type
_entity_poly.pdbx_seq_one_letter_code
_entity_poly.pdbx_strand_id
1 'polypeptide(L)'
;MKADQLQGYLARSARDGRLDPFWLLTGSDDFLAVEAGDAIRAEARRQGYTDRQVLDMNASADWSRLAMAAADIGMFDDRKIVDVRLPTGNPGKNGAPAIVKYLERPIEGIVTLLTMPSPDWTVKKEAWWEALQRKATVVDCSPVERSQLPAWLKERLARHGLVMSHETLDYFADMMEGNLFAAAQEVEKLSLLYPKGEITSEQLRQAVSSNARFDFETLFESMRLGQADRIVRIIDGLEAQAEALPFLLAMLTAEIRSLIKLRTGFDNGQSHVKGVFATPSLKQAARRLTVKKLCGALAVCADIDRLVTVSYT
;
A
#
# COMPACT_ATOMS: atom_id res chain seq x y z
N MET A 1 0.91 17.64 2.39
CA MET A 1 1.28 17.43 0.97
C MET A 1 1.06 15.97 0.61
N LYS A 2 0.92 15.61 -0.67
CA LYS A 2 0.93 14.21 -1.12
C LYS A 2 2.36 13.66 -1.16
N ALA A 3 2.51 12.33 -1.09
CA ALA A 3 3.83 11.68 -1.07
C ALA A 3 4.68 11.98 -2.33
N ASP A 4 4.06 12.15 -3.50
CA ASP A 4 4.73 12.54 -4.75
C ASP A 4 5.41 13.91 -4.69
N GLN A 5 4.84 14.84 -3.93
CA GLN A 5 5.35 16.21 -3.76
C GLN A 5 6.53 16.31 -2.79
N LEU A 6 6.79 15.24 -2.02
CA LEU A 6 7.78 15.23 -0.94
C LEU A 6 9.20 15.49 -1.47
N GLN A 7 9.57 14.90 -2.61
CA GLN A 7 10.92 15.07 -3.18
C GLN A 7 11.21 16.54 -3.49
N GLY A 8 10.24 17.24 -4.09
CA GLY A 8 10.36 18.67 -4.37
C GLY A 8 10.46 19.53 -3.10
N TYR A 9 9.77 19.10 -2.03
CA TYR A 9 9.85 19.77 -0.73
C TYR A 9 11.21 19.55 -0.09
N LEU A 10 11.71 18.31 -0.04
CA LEU A 10 13.02 17.98 0.53
C LEU A 10 14.17 18.65 -0.24
N ALA A 11 14.07 18.79 -1.57
CA ALA A 11 15.06 19.51 -2.35
C ALA A 11 15.14 21.01 -2.00
N ARG A 12 14.06 21.62 -1.54
CA ARG A 12 14.06 22.98 -0.99
C ARG A 12 14.68 23.02 0.39
N SER A 13 14.25 22.13 1.28
CA SER A 13 14.81 21.96 2.63
C SER A 13 16.34 21.76 2.61
N ALA A 14 16.84 21.00 1.63
CA ALA A 14 18.26 20.78 1.42
C ALA A 14 19.03 22.07 1.10
N ARG A 15 18.42 22.98 0.31
CA ARG A 15 19.04 24.28 -0.02
C ARG A 15 19.06 25.21 1.19
N ASP A 16 18.02 25.14 2.01
CA ASP A 16 17.88 25.98 3.20
C ASP A 16 18.69 25.43 4.39
N GLY A 17 19.25 24.21 4.27
CA GLY A 17 20.00 23.52 5.33
C GLY A 17 19.17 23.24 6.59
N ARG A 18 17.84 23.19 6.45
CA ARG A 18 16.92 23.04 7.57
C ARG A 18 15.79 22.07 7.23
N LEU A 19 15.68 21.02 8.04
CA LEU A 19 14.57 20.07 8.00
C LEU A 19 13.52 20.43 9.05
N ASP A 20 12.25 20.24 8.75
CA ASP A 20 11.19 20.47 9.74
C ASP A 20 11.36 19.52 10.94
N PRO A 21 11.09 20.01 12.16
CA PRO A 21 11.31 19.22 13.37
C PRO A 21 10.32 18.06 13.54
N PHE A 22 9.12 18.20 12.98
CA PHE A 22 8.05 17.20 13.12
C PHE A 22 7.47 16.81 11.76
N TRP A 23 7.43 15.52 11.50
CA TRP A 23 6.87 14.91 10.30
C TRP A 23 5.78 13.91 10.67
N LEU A 24 4.69 13.93 9.93
CA LEU A 24 3.61 12.95 10.05
C LEU A 24 3.39 12.26 8.71
N LEU A 25 3.65 10.96 8.66
CA LEU A 25 3.27 10.09 7.55
C LEU A 25 1.95 9.41 7.90
N THR A 26 0.91 9.65 7.12
CA THR A 26 -0.41 9.06 7.39
C THR A 26 -1.09 8.65 6.10
N GLY A 27 -1.63 7.44 6.08
CA GLY A 27 -2.25 6.85 4.91
C GLY A 27 -2.45 5.36 5.11
N SER A 28 -3.04 4.71 4.13
CA SER A 28 -3.24 3.25 4.12
C SER A 28 -2.38 2.53 3.08
N ASP A 29 -1.48 3.24 2.40
CA ASP A 29 -0.53 2.63 1.47
C ASP A 29 0.85 2.54 2.14
N ASP A 30 1.23 1.31 2.49
CA ASP A 30 2.48 1.02 3.20
C ASP A 30 3.71 1.35 2.37
N PHE A 31 3.65 1.16 1.03
CA PHE A 31 4.76 1.46 0.15
C PHE A 31 5.06 2.98 0.15
N LEU A 32 4.03 3.82 0.01
CA LEU A 32 4.20 5.27 0.05
C LEU A 32 4.71 5.75 1.41
N ALA A 33 4.24 5.16 2.50
CA ALA A 33 4.69 5.51 3.84
C ALA A 33 6.17 5.15 4.07
N VAL A 34 6.60 3.97 3.62
CA VAL A 34 8.01 3.54 3.71
C VAL A 34 8.89 4.42 2.84
N GLU A 35 8.52 4.65 1.57
CA GLU A 35 9.28 5.46 0.64
C GLU A 35 9.43 6.92 1.12
N ALA A 36 8.33 7.52 1.59
CA ALA A 36 8.35 8.87 2.16
C ALA A 36 9.25 8.94 3.39
N GLY A 37 9.15 7.96 4.29
CA GLY A 37 10.00 7.85 5.46
C GLY A 37 11.48 7.71 5.11
N ASP A 38 11.81 6.88 4.09
CA ASP A 38 13.20 6.72 3.63
C ASP A 38 13.76 8.01 3.02
N ALA A 39 12.95 8.73 2.25
CA ALA A 39 13.35 10.02 1.69
C ALA A 39 13.64 11.06 2.78
N ILE A 40 12.79 11.18 3.80
CA ILE A 40 12.99 12.09 4.94
C ILE A 40 14.24 11.70 5.73
N ARG A 41 14.43 10.40 6.02
CA ARG A 41 15.61 9.89 6.71
C ARG A 41 16.91 10.11 5.93
N ALA A 42 16.87 9.94 4.61
CA ALA A 42 18.03 10.22 3.76
C ALA A 42 18.40 11.70 3.79
N GLU A 43 17.42 12.59 3.70
CA GLU A 43 17.64 14.03 3.82
C GLU A 43 18.17 14.42 5.21
N ALA A 44 17.59 13.87 6.27
CA ALA A 44 18.06 14.12 7.63
C ALA A 44 19.53 13.70 7.81
N ARG A 45 19.92 12.52 7.29
CA ARG A 45 21.33 12.08 7.33
C ARG A 45 22.26 13.04 6.58
N ARG A 46 21.83 13.57 5.43
CA ARG A 46 22.63 14.57 4.69
C ARG A 46 22.81 15.87 5.47
N GLN A 47 21.84 16.20 6.34
CA GLN A 47 21.92 17.37 7.23
C GLN A 47 22.59 17.05 8.58
N GLY A 48 23.22 15.88 8.74
CA GLY A 48 24.01 15.52 9.91
C GLY A 48 23.22 14.81 11.03
N TYR A 49 21.97 14.39 10.81
CA TYR A 49 21.22 13.58 11.77
C TYR A 49 21.68 12.11 11.66
N THR A 50 22.71 11.72 12.39
CA THR A 50 23.36 10.41 12.27
C THR A 50 22.79 9.36 13.20
N ASP A 51 22.30 9.76 14.38
CA ASP A 51 21.63 8.85 15.32
C ASP A 51 20.17 8.65 14.97
N ARG A 52 19.66 7.44 15.16
CA ARG A 52 18.24 7.11 14.93
C ARG A 52 17.71 6.18 16.00
N GLN A 53 16.70 6.63 16.70
CA GLN A 53 15.97 5.81 17.66
C GLN A 53 14.56 5.48 17.15
N VAL A 54 14.25 4.20 17.08
CA VAL A 54 12.91 3.71 16.66
C VAL A 54 12.08 3.42 17.89
N LEU A 55 10.86 3.94 17.91
CA LEU A 55 9.87 3.73 18.98
C LEU A 55 8.61 3.11 18.39
N ASP A 56 8.40 1.82 18.62
CA ASP A 56 7.12 1.17 18.32
C ASP A 56 6.15 1.44 19.47
N MET A 57 5.09 2.18 19.19
CA MET A 57 4.15 2.71 20.16
C MET A 57 2.73 2.21 19.90
N ASN A 58 1.95 2.06 20.97
CA ASN A 58 0.53 1.70 20.94
C ASN A 58 -0.18 2.31 22.15
N ALA A 59 -1.47 2.03 22.31
CA ALA A 59 -2.28 2.57 23.42
C ALA A 59 -1.79 2.18 24.82
N SER A 60 -1.09 1.05 24.97
CA SER A 60 -0.56 0.54 26.23
C SER A 60 0.94 0.81 26.45
N ALA A 61 1.59 1.43 25.46
CA ALA A 61 3.02 1.72 25.53
C ALA A 61 3.36 2.74 26.63
N ASP A 62 4.60 2.68 27.09
CA ASP A 62 5.14 3.74 27.95
C ASP A 62 5.53 4.96 27.11
N TRP A 63 4.65 5.95 27.08
CA TRP A 63 4.81 7.17 26.33
C TRP A 63 5.88 8.14 26.91
N SER A 64 6.40 7.89 28.13
CA SER A 64 7.55 8.63 28.65
C SER A 64 8.78 8.43 27.78
N ARG A 65 8.89 7.30 27.10
CA ARG A 65 9.98 6.98 26.16
C ARG A 65 10.11 8.00 25.02
N LEU A 66 9.01 8.62 24.59
CA LEU A 66 9.05 9.67 23.57
C LEU A 66 9.84 10.91 24.06
N ALA A 67 9.56 11.36 25.27
CA ALA A 67 10.27 12.48 25.87
C ALA A 67 11.72 12.11 26.22
N MET A 68 11.98 10.89 26.69
CA MET A 68 13.32 10.40 26.98
C MET A 68 14.19 10.31 25.73
N ALA A 69 13.63 9.78 24.64
CA ALA A 69 14.34 9.67 23.37
C ALA A 69 14.79 11.02 22.82
N ALA A 70 14.00 12.06 23.06
CA ALA A 70 14.32 13.43 22.68
C ALA A 70 15.24 14.15 23.67
N ALA A 71 15.27 13.74 24.94
CA ALA A 71 16.16 14.30 25.95
C ALA A 71 17.58 13.69 25.90
N ASP A 72 17.71 12.48 25.36
CA ASP A 72 18.96 11.77 25.22
C ASP A 72 19.71 12.24 23.95
N ILE A 73 20.19 13.47 24.00
CA ILE A 73 21.11 14.02 22.99
C ILE A 73 22.51 13.69 23.50
N GLY A 74 23.30 12.96 22.68
CA GLY A 74 24.66 12.57 23.02
C GLY A 74 25.56 13.79 23.41
N MET A 75 26.61 13.53 24.14
CA MET A 75 27.53 14.58 24.62
C MET A 75 28.34 15.32 23.50
N PHE A 76 28.16 14.90 22.23
CA PHE A 76 28.96 15.38 21.10
C PHE A 76 28.14 16.14 20.04
N ASP A 77 27.05 16.81 20.42
CA ASP A 77 26.19 17.58 19.48
C ASP A 77 25.58 16.73 18.38
N ASP A 78 25.23 15.48 18.72
CA ASP A 78 24.69 14.50 17.79
C ASP A 78 23.23 14.82 17.44
N ARG A 79 22.99 15.15 16.18
CA ARG A 79 21.64 15.32 15.64
C ARG A 79 20.95 13.96 15.51
N LYS A 80 19.71 13.86 16.00
CA LYS A 80 18.98 12.60 16.15
C LYS A 80 17.66 12.58 15.42
N ILE A 81 17.33 11.42 14.86
CA ILE A 81 15.99 11.11 14.33
C ILE A 81 15.24 10.26 15.36
N VAL A 82 14.10 10.73 15.83
CA VAL A 82 13.14 9.95 16.63
C VAL A 82 12.05 9.44 15.69
N ASP A 83 12.10 8.15 15.37
CA ASP A 83 11.21 7.49 14.40
C ASP A 83 10.11 6.73 15.17
N VAL A 84 8.93 7.33 15.27
CA VAL A 84 7.79 6.83 16.04
C VAL A 84 6.85 6.09 15.10
N ARG A 85 6.55 4.82 15.41
CA ARG A 85 5.58 4.01 14.68
C ARG A 85 4.37 3.77 15.55
N LEU A 86 3.19 4.12 15.04
CA LEU A 86 1.90 3.94 15.70
C LEU A 86 0.98 3.11 14.80
N PRO A 87 1.20 1.79 14.66
CA PRO A 87 0.54 0.96 13.67
C PRO A 87 -0.98 0.85 13.86
N THR A 88 -1.48 1.07 15.08
CA THR A 88 -2.92 1.07 15.37
C THR A 88 -3.58 2.44 15.12
N GLY A 89 -2.80 3.50 14.88
CA GLY A 89 -3.33 4.87 14.79
C GLY A 89 -3.93 5.42 16.08
N ASN A 90 -3.84 4.68 17.20
CA ASN A 90 -4.43 5.04 18.47
C ASN A 90 -3.36 5.11 19.58
N PRO A 91 -3.03 6.30 20.08
CA PRO A 91 -2.04 6.48 21.15
C PRO A 91 -2.60 6.15 22.55
N GLY A 92 -3.91 5.98 22.68
CA GLY A 92 -4.56 5.75 23.99
C GLY A 92 -4.56 6.96 24.91
N LYS A 93 -5.08 6.74 26.12
CA LYS A 93 -5.28 7.82 27.11
C LYS A 93 -3.99 8.49 27.57
N ASN A 94 -2.88 7.74 27.62
CA ASN A 94 -1.57 8.27 28.04
C ASN A 94 -0.79 8.88 26.87
N GLY A 95 -0.94 8.34 25.68
CA GLY A 95 -0.22 8.80 24.49
C GLY A 95 -0.75 10.12 23.93
N ALA A 96 -2.06 10.30 23.91
CA ALA A 96 -2.66 11.52 23.41
C ALA A 96 -2.11 12.80 24.09
N PRO A 97 -2.10 12.93 25.43
CA PRO A 97 -1.51 14.10 26.08
C PRO A 97 0.01 14.13 25.95
N ALA A 98 0.70 13.00 25.88
CA ALA A 98 2.13 12.94 25.69
C ALA A 98 2.55 13.51 24.32
N ILE A 99 1.84 13.17 23.26
CA ILE A 99 2.05 13.73 21.91
C ILE A 99 1.83 15.24 21.92
N VAL A 100 0.74 15.74 22.49
CA VAL A 100 0.44 17.18 22.56
C VAL A 100 1.57 17.92 23.25
N LYS A 101 1.99 17.45 24.44
CA LYS A 101 3.08 18.04 25.20
C LYS A 101 4.42 18.02 24.43
N TYR A 102 4.70 16.92 23.75
CA TYR A 102 5.93 16.77 22.97
C TYR A 102 6.01 17.76 21.81
N LEU A 103 4.88 18.04 21.15
CA LEU A 103 4.80 18.96 20.03
C LEU A 103 4.82 20.44 20.41
N GLU A 104 4.69 20.77 21.71
CA GLU A 104 4.68 22.18 22.15
C GLU A 104 5.99 22.90 21.83
N ARG A 105 7.13 22.22 21.97
CA ARG A 105 8.45 22.80 21.76
C ARG A 105 9.33 21.86 20.92
N PRO A 106 9.71 22.28 19.71
CA PRO A 106 10.75 21.59 18.96
C PRO A 106 12.05 21.58 19.77
N ILE A 107 12.71 20.43 19.80
CA ILE A 107 14.01 20.28 20.45
C ILE A 107 15.06 20.44 19.35
N GLU A 108 16.02 21.35 19.57
CA GLU A 108 17.10 21.56 18.63
C GLU A 108 17.92 20.27 18.45
N GLY A 109 18.32 19.98 17.21
CA GLY A 109 19.04 18.74 16.91
C GLY A 109 18.15 17.49 16.81
N ILE A 110 16.83 17.60 16.98
CA ILE A 110 15.91 16.47 16.87
C ILE A 110 14.96 16.65 15.67
N VAL A 111 14.86 15.61 14.83
CA VAL A 111 13.80 15.44 13.84
C VAL A 111 12.95 14.26 14.24
N THR A 112 11.65 14.48 14.39
CA THR A 112 10.69 13.42 14.75
C THR A 112 9.85 13.04 13.55
N LEU A 113 9.84 11.77 13.23
CA LEU A 113 9.01 11.15 12.18
C LEU A 113 7.97 10.26 12.84
N LEU A 114 6.70 10.61 12.74
CA LEU A 114 5.59 9.77 13.20
C LEU A 114 4.91 9.12 11.99
N THR A 115 4.82 7.80 12.01
CA THR A 115 4.11 7.01 10.97
C THR A 115 2.91 6.31 11.57
N MET A 116 1.74 6.49 10.95
CA MET A 116 0.49 5.87 11.39
C MET A 116 -0.50 5.71 10.22
N PRO A 117 -1.45 4.76 10.28
CA PRO A 117 -2.52 4.67 9.30
C PRO A 117 -3.42 5.92 9.31
N SER A 118 -4.23 6.09 8.28
CA SER A 118 -5.25 7.14 8.26
C SER A 118 -6.19 6.98 9.45
N PRO A 119 -6.33 8.02 10.29
CA PRO A 119 -7.25 7.96 11.41
C PRO A 119 -8.71 7.99 10.94
N ASP A 120 -9.56 7.34 11.69
CA ASP A 120 -11.00 7.44 11.50
C ASP A 120 -11.53 8.85 11.86
N TRP A 121 -12.82 9.09 11.58
CA TRP A 121 -13.45 10.39 11.80
C TRP A 121 -13.52 10.79 13.29
N THR A 122 -13.49 9.82 14.22
CA THR A 122 -13.55 10.08 15.66
C THR A 122 -12.21 10.61 16.15
N VAL A 123 -11.12 9.97 15.74
CA VAL A 123 -9.76 10.39 16.04
C VAL A 123 -9.44 11.76 15.45
N LYS A 124 -9.97 12.08 14.28
CA LYS A 124 -9.77 13.40 13.63
C LYS A 124 -10.29 14.58 14.44
N LYS A 125 -11.14 14.35 15.44
CA LYS A 125 -11.68 15.37 16.35
C LYS A 125 -10.90 15.48 17.67
N GLU A 126 -9.90 14.62 17.88
CA GLU A 126 -9.14 14.63 19.12
C GLU A 126 -8.03 15.69 19.11
N ALA A 127 -7.79 16.31 20.25
CA ALA A 127 -6.82 17.41 20.40
C ALA A 127 -5.39 17.05 19.97
N TRP A 128 -4.97 15.79 20.20
CA TRP A 128 -3.63 15.34 19.77
C TRP A 128 -3.50 15.27 18.25
N TRP A 129 -4.58 14.86 17.55
CA TRP A 129 -4.59 14.86 16.08
C TRP A 129 -4.53 16.28 15.53
N GLU A 130 -5.35 17.19 16.06
CA GLU A 130 -5.31 18.61 15.69
C GLU A 130 -3.94 19.23 15.95
N ALA A 131 -3.28 18.87 17.06
CA ALA A 131 -1.92 19.33 17.36
C ALA A 131 -0.91 18.83 16.32
N LEU A 132 -0.97 17.55 15.92
CA LEU A 132 -0.14 16.99 14.86
C LEU A 132 -0.36 17.71 13.53
N GLN A 133 -1.63 17.89 13.10
CA GLN A 133 -1.96 18.59 11.86
C GLN A 133 -1.43 20.03 11.82
N ARG A 134 -1.38 20.71 12.95
CA ARG A 134 -0.93 22.09 13.05
C ARG A 134 0.59 22.23 13.16
N LYS A 135 1.26 21.27 13.79
CA LYS A 135 2.68 21.36 14.16
C LYS A 135 3.62 20.56 13.28
N ALA A 136 3.13 19.48 12.68
CA ALA A 136 3.93 18.61 11.84
C ALA A 136 3.74 18.93 10.34
N THR A 137 4.77 18.67 9.57
CA THR A 137 4.68 18.60 8.13
C THR A 137 4.04 17.27 7.76
N VAL A 138 2.81 17.34 7.26
CA VAL A 138 1.99 16.14 6.98
C VAL A 138 2.22 15.67 5.56
N VAL A 139 2.56 14.37 5.43
CA VAL A 139 2.65 13.66 4.15
C VAL A 139 1.50 12.65 4.08
N ASP A 140 0.65 12.82 3.08
CA ASP A 140 -0.47 11.94 2.79
C ASP A 140 0.01 10.74 1.97
N CYS A 141 -0.03 9.57 2.59
CA CYS A 141 0.33 8.27 2.02
C CYS A 141 -0.93 7.44 1.70
N SER A 142 -2.02 8.08 1.31
CA SER A 142 -3.22 7.40 0.81
C SER A 142 -2.95 6.75 -0.56
N PRO A 143 -3.63 5.64 -0.89
CA PRO A 143 -3.48 4.97 -2.17
C PRO A 143 -3.68 5.91 -3.35
N VAL A 144 -2.92 5.69 -4.41
CA VAL A 144 -3.06 6.43 -5.67
C VAL A 144 -4.23 5.83 -6.45
N GLU A 145 -5.26 6.64 -6.68
CA GLU A 145 -6.41 6.24 -7.49
C GLU A 145 -6.03 5.93 -8.93
N ARG A 146 -6.76 4.99 -9.58
CA ARG A 146 -6.49 4.60 -10.98
C ARG A 146 -6.34 5.81 -11.93
N SER A 147 -7.17 6.82 -11.76
CA SER A 147 -7.12 8.06 -12.56
C SER A 147 -5.84 8.88 -12.39
N GLN A 148 -5.14 8.73 -11.28
CA GLN A 148 -3.90 9.45 -10.95
C GLN A 148 -2.65 8.62 -11.26
N LEU A 149 -2.81 7.29 -11.43
CA LEU A 149 -1.69 6.36 -11.59
C LEU A 149 -0.84 6.63 -12.85
N PRO A 150 -1.40 7.03 -14.02
CA PRO A 150 -0.58 7.40 -15.17
C PRO A 150 0.35 8.60 -14.89
N ALA A 151 -0.15 9.60 -14.16
CA ALA A 151 0.66 10.77 -13.79
C ALA A 151 1.78 10.39 -12.81
N TRP A 152 1.48 9.53 -11.84
CA TRP A 152 2.43 9.00 -10.87
C TRP A 152 3.54 8.16 -11.56
N LEU A 153 3.17 7.28 -12.50
CA LEU A 153 4.12 6.51 -13.30
C LEU A 153 5.00 7.41 -14.16
N LYS A 154 4.41 8.40 -14.84
CA LYS A 154 5.12 9.37 -15.68
C LYS A 154 6.21 10.10 -14.90
N GLU A 155 5.89 10.55 -13.69
CA GLU A 155 6.86 11.25 -12.83
C GLU A 155 8.03 10.34 -12.46
N ARG A 156 7.75 9.08 -12.09
CA ARG A 156 8.79 8.11 -11.74
C ARG A 156 9.67 7.73 -12.91
N LEU A 157 9.10 7.48 -14.06
CA LEU A 157 9.85 7.23 -15.30
C LEU A 157 10.75 8.42 -15.65
N ALA A 158 10.26 9.64 -15.51
CA ALA A 158 11.03 10.85 -15.78
C ALA A 158 12.27 10.98 -14.87
N ARG A 159 12.23 10.50 -13.63
CA ARG A 159 13.40 10.47 -12.73
C ARG A 159 14.55 9.63 -13.28
N HIS A 160 14.23 8.61 -14.08
CA HIS A 160 15.20 7.75 -14.77
C HIS A 160 15.49 8.19 -16.21
N GLY A 161 14.87 9.30 -16.64
CA GLY A 161 15.01 9.80 -18.03
C GLY A 161 14.22 8.97 -19.04
N LEU A 162 13.22 8.23 -18.58
CA LEU A 162 12.32 7.44 -19.43
C LEU A 162 11.02 8.20 -19.69
N VAL A 163 10.48 8.03 -20.88
CA VAL A 163 9.17 8.59 -21.27
C VAL A 163 8.32 7.51 -21.93
N MET A 164 7.02 7.65 -21.85
CA MET A 164 6.06 6.78 -22.54
C MET A 164 4.96 7.62 -23.17
N SER A 165 4.34 7.11 -24.24
CA SER A 165 3.11 7.69 -24.78
C SER A 165 1.97 7.62 -23.77
N HIS A 166 0.94 8.44 -23.94
CA HIS A 166 -0.24 8.40 -23.06
C HIS A 166 -0.90 7.02 -23.04
N GLU A 167 -1.06 6.41 -24.21
CA GLU A 167 -1.63 5.07 -24.37
C GLU A 167 -0.81 4.00 -23.63
N THR A 168 0.51 4.07 -23.73
CA THR A 168 1.43 3.14 -23.04
C THR A 168 1.36 3.34 -21.52
N LEU A 169 1.26 4.59 -21.05
CA LEU A 169 1.09 4.91 -19.62
C LEU A 169 -0.25 4.40 -19.06
N ASP A 170 -1.34 4.56 -19.82
CA ASP A 170 -2.65 4.06 -19.41
C ASP A 170 -2.65 2.54 -19.35
N TYR A 171 -2.07 1.88 -20.34
CA TYR A 171 -1.90 0.43 -20.33
C TYR A 171 -1.05 -0.04 -19.14
N PHE A 172 0.06 0.65 -18.85
CA PHE A 172 0.91 0.35 -17.70
C PHE A 172 0.15 0.54 -16.37
N ALA A 173 -0.63 1.62 -16.27
CA ALA A 173 -1.45 1.88 -15.11
C ALA A 173 -2.54 0.81 -14.89
N ASP A 174 -3.18 0.31 -15.96
CA ASP A 174 -4.14 -0.80 -15.87
C ASP A 174 -3.51 -2.08 -15.31
N MET A 175 -2.25 -2.33 -15.66
CA MET A 175 -1.52 -3.51 -15.16
C MET A 175 -1.09 -3.39 -13.70
N MET A 176 -0.86 -2.17 -13.21
CA MET A 176 -0.28 -1.89 -11.89
C MET A 176 -1.32 -1.37 -10.88
N GLU A 177 -2.59 -1.26 -11.27
CA GLU A 177 -3.66 -0.78 -10.38
C GLU A 177 -3.70 -1.57 -9.07
N GLY A 178 -3.73 -0.86 -7.95
CA GLY A 178 -3.77 -1.46 -6.61
C GLY A 178 -2.43 -1.99 -6.08
N ASN A 179 -1.33 -1.89 -6.86
CA ASN A 179 -0.02 -2.36 -6.41
C ASN A 179 1.11 -1.38 -6.76
N LEU A 180 1.21 -0.30 -5.99
CA LEU A 180 2.24 0.74 -6.22
C LEU A 180 3.67 0.22 -6.01
N PHE A 181 3.86 -0.77 -5.14
CA PHE A 181 5.17 -1.38 -4.94
C PHE A 181 5.64 -2.10 -6.21
N ALA A 182 4.77 -2.93 -6.81
CA ALA A 182 5.09 -3.57 -8.08
C ALA A 182 5.32 -2.54 -9.20
N ALA A 183 4.48 -1.50 -9.25
CA ALA A 183 4.64 -0.41 -10.23
C ALA A 183 6.01 0.27 -10.11
N ALA A 184 6.46 0.56 -8.88
CA ALA A 184 7.78 1.16 -8.64
C ALA A 184 8.92 0.22 -9.05
N GLN A 185 8.81 -1.08 -8.73
CA GLN A 185 9.79 -2.09 -9.13
C GLN A 185 9.88 -2.24 -10.65
N GLU A 186 8.73 -2.20 -11.35
CA GLU A 186 8.72 -2.27 -12.80
C GLU A 186 9.37 -1.04 -13.45
N VAL A 187 9.14 0.16 -12.91
CA VAL A 187 9.83 1.38 -13.36
C VAL A 187 11.35 1.25 -13.17
N GLU A 188 11.79 0.76 -12.02
CA GLU A 188 13.22 0.54 -11.75
C GLU A 188 13.81 -0.48 -12.74
N LYS A 189 13.13 -1.61 -12.96
CA LYS A 189 13.56 -2.63 -13.91
C LYS A 189 13.65 -2.07 -15.35
N LEU A 190 12.68 -1.28 -15.78
CA LEU A 190 12.71 -0.63 -17.07
C LEU A 190 13.94 0.29 -17.22
N SER A 191 14.30 0.99 -16.14
CA SER A 191 15.47 1.86 -16.14
C SER A 191 16.80 1.11 -16.27
N LEU A 192 16.84 -0.15 -15.85
CA LEU A 192 18.01 -1.01 -15.99
C LEU A 192 18.08 -1.72 -17.34
N LEU A 193 16.92 -2.02 -17.94
CA LEU A 193 16.83 -2.76 -19.21
C LEU A 193 16.99 -1.87 -20.44
N TYR A 194 16.58 -0.61 -20.34
CA TYR A 194 16.52 0.27 -21.51
C TYR A 194 17.30 1.57 -21.29
N PRO A 195 17.92 2.11 -22.35
CA PRO A 195 18.57 3.41 -22.27
C PRO A 195 17.53 4.52 -22.05
N LYS A 196 18.00 5.68 -21.61
CA LYS A 196 17.15 6.87 -21.49
C LYS A 196 16.48 7.18 -22.83
N GLY A 197 15.20 7.51 -22.78
CA GLY A 197 14.38 7.79 -23.95
C GLY A 197 12.98 7.21 -23.85
N GLU A 198 12.36 7.02 -25.02
CA GLU A 198 11.00 6.52 -25.11
C GLU A 198 10.96 5.00 -24.98
N ILE A 199 10.06 4.51 -24.14
CA ILE A 199 9.70 3.09 -23.96
C ILE A 199 8.42 2.82 -24.75
N THR A 200 8.51 1.91 -25.71
CA THR A 200 7.37 1.51 -26.54
C THR A 200 6.45 0.53 -25.79
N SER A 201 5.20 0.40 -26.23
CA SER A 201 4.26 -0.58 -25.66
C SER A 201 4.76 -2.02 -25.77
N GLU A 202 5.55 -2.33 -26.81
CA GLU A 202 6.13 -3.66 -27.00
C GLU A 202 7.26 -3.93 -25.98
N GLN A 203 8.16 -2.96 -25.78
CA GLN A 203 9.21 -3.05 -24.76
C GLN A 203 8.61 -3.18 -23.35
N LEU A 204 7.55 -2.41 -23.05
CA LEU A 204 6.83 -2.53 -21.78
C LEU A 204 6.27 -3.95 -21.61
N ARG A 205 5.57 -4.49 -22.62
CA ARG A 205 5.02 -5.86 -22.57
C ARG A 205 6.10 -6.90 -22.32
N GLN A 206 7.21 -6.83 -23.02
CA GLN A 206 8.33 -7.77 -22.86
C GLN A 206 8.93 -7.69 -21.46
N ALA A 207 9.10 -6.49 -20.91
CA ALA A 207 9.66 -6.29 -19.59
C ALA A 207 8.70 -6.79 -18.48
N VAL A 208 7.41 -6.48 -18.58
CA VAL A 208 6.43 -6.79 -17.52
C VAL A 208 5.97 -8.25 -17.56
N SER A 209 5.93 -8.89 -18.74
CA SER A 209 5.50 -10.31 -18.88
C SER A 209 6.32 -11.28 -18.04
N SER A 210 7.53 -10.92 -17.64
CA SER A 210 8.40 -11.80 -16.84
C SER A 210 8.13 -11.77 -15.32
N ASN A 211 7.30 -10.82 -14.80
CA ASN A 211 7.12 -10.64 -13.36
C ASN A 211 5.73 -10.13 -12.93
N ALA A 212 4.73 -10.19 -13.81
CA ALA A 212 3.36 -9.89 -13.40
C ALA A 212 2.93 -10.92 -12.33
N ARG A 213 3.09 -10.58 -11.07
CA ARG A 213 2.34 -11.22 -9.98
C ARG A 213 0.89 -10.84 -10.25
N PHE A 214 0.20 -11.66 -11.01
CA PHE A 214 -1.25 -11.58 -11.11
C PHE A 214 -1.78 -11.84 -9.70
N ASP A 215 -2.24 -10.79 -9.06
CA ASP A 215 -2.85 -10.90 -7.75
C ASP A 215 -4.11 -11.78 -7.89
N PHE A 216 -4.30 -12.72 -6.99
CA PHE A 216 -5.50 -13.54 -6.91
C PHE A 216 -6.77 -12.69 -6.90
N GLU A 217 -6.73 -11.49 -6.32
CA GLU A 217 -7.88 -10.59 -6.34
C GLU A 217 -8.20 -10.12 -7.77
N THR A 218 -7.21 -9.84 -8.60
CA THR A 218 -7.40 -9.51 -10.02
C THR A 218 -8.03 -10.69 -10.80
N LEU A 219 -7.63 -11.91 -10.46
CA LEU A 219 -8.24 -13.12 -11.00
C LEU A 219 -9.73 -13.22 -10.61
N PHE A 220 -10.02 -13.07 -9.31
CA PHE A 220 -11.38 -13.17 -8.79
C PHE A 220 -12.27 -12.04 -9.33
N GLU A 221 -11.76 -10.82 -9.43
CA GLU A 221 -12.50 -9.71 -10.05
C GLU A 221 -12.81 -9.99 -11.52
N SER A 222 -11.84 -10.49 -12.28
CA SER A 222 -12.05 -10.90 -13.69
C SER A 222 -13.07 -12.03 -13.82
N MET A 223 -13.07 -12.98 -12.88
CA MET A 223 -14.07 -14.06 -12.81
C MET A 223 -15.48 -13.52 -12.47
N ARG A 224 -15.57 -12.61 -11.50
CA ARG A 224 -16.83 -11.93 -11.13
C ARG A 224 -17.43 -11.19 -12.32
N LEU A 225 -16.57 -10.52 -13.11
CA LEU A 225 -16.98 -9.77 -14.30
C LEU A 225 -17.19 -10.65 -15.55
N GLY A 226 -16.71 -11.90 -15.55
CA GLY A 226 -16.84 -12.85 -16.66
C GLY A 226 -15.89 -12.55 -17.84
N GLN A 227 -14.72 -12.02 -17.56
CA GLN A 227 -13.69 -11.62 -18.53
C GLN A 227 -12.81 -12.85 -18.90
N ALA A 228 -13.31 -13.75 -19.74
CA ALA A 228 -12.68 -15.04 -20.02
C ALA A 228 -11.23 -14.92 -20.52
N ASP A 229 -10.97 -14.03 -21.48
CA ASP A 229 -9.62 -13.85 -22.05
C ASP A 229 -8.60 -13.31 -21.02
N ARG A 230 -9.09 -12.52 -20.06
CA ARG A 230 -8.27 -12.01 -18.98
C ARG A 230 -7.97 -13.09 -17.95
N ILE A 231 -8.96 -13.92 -17.61
CA ILE A 231 -8.80 -15.06 -16.71
C ILE A 231 -7.73 -16.01 -17.21
N VAL A 232 -7.76 -16.39 -18.50
CA VAL A 232 -6.77 -17.30 -19.10
C VAL A 232 -5.37 -16.73 -18.97
N ARG A 233 -5.15 -15.48 -19.35
CA ARG A 233 -3.84 -14.83 -19.24
C ARG A 233 -3.32 -14.76 -17.81
N ILE A 234 -4.21 -14.55 -16.83
CA ILE A 234 -3.83 -14.53 -15.42
C ILE A 234 -3.42 -15.92 -14.95
N ILE A 235 -4.19 -16.96 -15.34
CA ILE A 235 -3.88 -18.34 -14.99
C ILE A 235 -2.55 -18.78 -15.60
N ASP A 236 -2.29 -18.48 -16.87
CA ASP A 236 -1.02 -18.78 -17.53
C ASP A 236 0.18 -18.12 -16.78
N GLY A 237 -0.02 -16.90 -16.29
CA GLY A 237 0.98 -16.20 -15.47
C GLY A 237 1.20 -16.82 -14.08
N LEU A 238 0.13 -17.39 -13.48
CA LEU A 238 0.19 -18.07 -12.18
C LEU A 238 0.77 -19.48 -12.28
N GLU A 239 0.60 -20.17 -13.42
CA GLU A 239 1.15 -21.51 -13.65
C GLU A 239 2.68 -21.54 -13.54
N ALA A 240 3.34 -20.44 -13.93
CA ALA A 240 4.78 -20.27 -13.74
C ALA A 240 5.20 -20.22 -12.25
N GLN A 241 4.26 -20.18 -11.31
CA GLN A 241 4.47 -20.10 -9.86
C GLN A 241 3.83 -21.30 -9.14
N ALA A 242 4.24 -22.51 -9.48
CA ALA A 242 3.65 -23.79 -9.04
C ALA A 242 3.38 -23.92 -7.51
N GLU A 243 4.06 -23.19 -6.66
CA GLU A 243 3.91 -23.24 -5.20
C GLU A 243 2.59 -22.61 -4.68
N ALA A 244 1.90 -21.81 -5.51
CA ALA A 244 0.69 -21.08 -5.09
C ALA A 244 -0.63 -21.84 -5.34
N LEU A 245 -0.63 -22.96 -6.05
CA LEU A 245 -1.84 -23.68 -6.46
C LEU A 245 -2.77 -24.11 -5.31
N PRO A 246 -2.31 -24.70 -4.20
CA PRO A 246 -3.19 -25.09 -3.09
C PRO A 246 -3.87 -23.88 -2.44
N PHE A 247 -3.13 -22.77 -2.30
CA PHE A 247 -3.65 -21.54 -1.74
C PHE A 247 -4.69 -20.89 -2.67
N LEU A 248 -4.41 -20.82 -3.97
CA LEU A 248 -5.35 -20.33 -4.98
C LEU A 248 -6.64 -21.14 -4.95
N LEU A 249 -6.55 -22.47 -4.88
CA LEU A 249 -7.70 -23.36 -4.86
C LEU A 249 -8.55 -23.17 -3.60
N ALA A 250 -7.91 -22.97 -2.45
CA ALA A 250 -8.60 -22.68 -1.19
C ALA A 250 -9.37 -21.34 -1.28
N MET A 251 -8.75 -20.29 -1.80
CA MET A 251 -9.37 -18.99 -2.00
C MET A 251 -10.53 -19.05 -3.01
N LEU A 252 -10.34 -19.72 -4.15
CA LEU A 252 -11.37 -19.92 -5.16
C LEU A 252 -12.59 -20.65 -4.59
N THR A 253 -12.35 -21.68 -3.78
CA THR A 253 -13.39 -22.43 -3.09
C THR A 253 -14.18 -21.53 -2.12
N ALA A 254 -13.50 -20.66 -1.37
CA ALA A 254 -14.12 -19.70 -0.46
C ALA A 254 -14.98 -18.68 -1.23
N GLU A 255 -14.49 -18.18 -2.36
CA GLU A 255 -15.21 -17.26 -3.25
C GLU A 255 -16.49 -17.88 -3.80
N ILE A 256 -16.42 -19.11 -4.34
CA ILE A 256 -17.60 -19.83 -4.85
C ILE A 256 -18.62 -20.05 -3.74
N ARG A 257 -18.20 -20.40 -2.52
CA ARG A 257 -19.09 -20.54 -1.37
C ARG A 257 -19.78 -19.23 -1.00
N SER A 258 -19.08 -18.12 -1.10
CA SER A 258 -19.64 -16.78 -0.88
C SER A 258 -20.69 -16.42 -1.92
N LEU A 259 -20.43 -16.75 -3.19
CA LEU A 259 -21.40 -16.60 -4.30
C LEU A 259 -22.64 -17.45 -4.10
N ILE A 260 -22.50 -18.72 -3.65
CA ILE A 260 -23.63 -19.59 -3.34
C ILE A 260 -24.49 -18.98 -2.22
N LYS A 261 -23.87 -18.53 -1.14
CA LYS A 261 -24.59 -17.88 -0.02
C LYS A 261 -25.37 -16.65 -0.49
N LEU A 262 -24.73 -15.77 -1.27
CA LEU A 262 -25.37 -14.58 -1.81
C LEU A 262 -26.52 -14.92 -2.75
N ARG A 263 -26.31 -15.86 -3.67
CA ARG A 263 -27.34 -16.28 -4.61
C ARG A 263 -28.56 -16.86 -3.88
N THR A 264 -28.33 -17.76 -2.93
CA THR A 264 -29.40 -18.35 -2.10
C THR A 264 -30.14 -17.29 -1.31
N GLY A 265 -29.39 -16.29 -0.74
CA GLY A 265 -29.99 -15.16 -0.06
C GLY A 265 -30.89 -14.33 -0.98
N PHE A 266 -30.45 -14.05 -2.21
CA PHE A 266 -31.24 -13.31 -3.20
C PHE A 266 -32.49 -14.08 -3.63
N ASP A 267 -32.40 -15.43 -3.82
CA ASP A 267 -33.55 -16.25 -4.12
C ASP A 267 -34.59 -16.27 -2.98
N ASN A 268 -34.12 -16.05 -1.73
CA ASN A 268 -34.99 -15.92 -0.56
C ASN A 268 -35.38 -14.45 -0.27
N GLY A 269 -35.20 -13.51 -1.20
CA GLY A 269 -35.61 -12.12 -1.07
C GLY A 269 -34.73 -11.26 -0.14
N GLN A 270 -33.55 -11.77 0.28
CA GLN A 270 -32.64 -11.04 1.15
C GLN A 270 -31.76 -10.08 0.36
N SER A 271 -31.70 -8.83 0.74
CA SER A 271 -30.79 -7.82 0.15
C SER A 271 -29.37 -7.85 0.77
N HIS A 272 -29.24 -8.44 1.96
CA HIS A 272 -27.99 -8.57 2.70
C HIS A 272 -27.88 -9.97 3.29
N VAL A 273 -26.71 -10.60 3.15
CA VAL A 273 -26.43 -11.95 3.66
C VAL A 273 -25.35 -11.87 4.74
N LYS A 274 -25.69 -12.31 5.96
CA LYS A 274 -24.78 -12.28 7.11
C LYS A 274 -23.53 -13.14 6.83
N GLY A 275 -22.36 -12.58 7.13
CA GLY A 275 -21.06 -13.28 6.99
C GLY A 275 -20.52 -13.33 5.57
N VAL A 276 -21.04 -12.50 4.64
CA VAL A 276 -20.47 -12.28 3.32
C VAL A 276 -20.21 -10.79 3.12
N PHE A 277 -18.95 -10.42 2.88
CA PHE A 277 -18.60 -9.07 2.46
C PHE A 277 -18.87 -8.92 0.97
N ALA A 278 -20.04 -8.41 0.64
CA ALA A 278 -20.57 -8.41 -0.72
C ALA A 278 -20.18 -7.15 -1.50
N THR A 279 -19.07 -7.18 -2.23
CA THR A 279 -18.67 -6.15 -3.19
C THR A 279 -19.69 -5.99 -4.32
N PRO A 280 -19.72 -4.85 -5.05
CA PRO A 280 -20.59 -4.67 -6.20
C PRO A 280 -20.43 -5.76 -7.26
N SER A 281 -19.20 -6.14 -7.60
CA SER A 281 -18.87 -7.19 -8.57
C SER A 281 -19.34 -8.57 -8.11
N LEU A 282 -19.17 -8.89 -6.82
CA LEU A 282 -19.64 -10.15 -6.24
C LEU A 282 -21.18 -10.26 -6.29
N LYS A 283 -21.90 -9.17 -5.99
CA LYS A 283 -23.37 -9.10 -6.13
C LYS A 283 -23.82 -9.30 -7.57
N GLN A 284 -23.13 -8.68 -8.52
CA GLN A 284 -23.40 -8.81 -9.94
C GLN A 284 -23.19 -10.25 -10.41
N ALA A 285 -22.08 -10.89 -10.04
CA ALA A 285 -21.79 -12.28 -10.34
C ALA A 285 -22.84 -13.22 -9.73
N ALA A 286 -23.22 -13.02 -8.46
CA ALA A 286 -24.25 -13.81 -7.79
C ALA A 286 -25.63 -13.71 -8.47
N ARG A 287 -25.98 -12.56 -9.06
CA ARG A 287 -27.24 -12.41 -9.84
C ARG A 287 -27.19 -13.13 -11.18
N ARG A 288 -26.02 -13.20 -11.83
CA ARG A 288 -25.82 -13.83 -13.14
C ARG A 288 -25.72 -15.35 -13.06
N LEU A 289 -25.17 -15.89 -11.97
CA LEU A 289 -24.89 -17.31 -11.82
C LEU A 289 -26.02 -18.03 -11.08
N THR A 290 -26.25 -19.30 -11.40
CA THR A 290 -27.20 -20.15 -10.69
C THR A 290 -26.49 -21.00 -9.63
N VAL A 291 -27.21 -21.38 -8.56
CA VAL A 291 -26.67 -22.28 -7.52
C VAL A 291 -26.16 -23.58 -8.13
N LYS A 292 -26.87 -24.15 -9.11
CA LYS A 292 -26.47 -25.38 -9.79
C LYS A 292 -25.09 -25.26 -10.48
N LYS A 293 -24.85 -24.14 -11.20
CA LYS A 293 -23.54 -23.88 -11.84
C LYS A 293 -22.42 -23.70 -10.81
N LEU A 294 -22.68 -22.98 -9.72
CA LEU A 294 -21.72 -22.74 -8.65
C LEU A 294 -21.38 -24.04 -7.89
N CYS A 295 -22.36 -24.91 -7.62
CA CYS A 295 -22.13 -26.24 -7.04
C CYS A 295 -21.29 -27.13 -7.97
N GLY A 296 -21.56 -27.08 -9.29
CA GLY A 296 -20.73 -27.77 -10.28
C GLY A 296 -19.28 -27.31 -10.27
N ALA A 297 -19.03 -25.99 -10.21
CA ALA A 297 -17.69 -25.43 -10.09
C ALA A 297 -17.00 -25.86 -8.78
N LEU A 298 -17.75 -25.93 -7.67
CA LEU A 298 -17.22 -26.41 -6.40
C LEU A 298 -16.79 -27.87 -6.44
N ALA A 299 -17.54 -28.74 -7.17
CA ALA A 299 -17.18 -30.13 -7.37
C ALA A 299 -15.88 -30.26 -8.17
N VAL A 300 -15.71 -29.47 -9.23
CA VAL A 300 -14.46 -29.42 -10.00
C VAL A 300 -13.27 -28.97 -9.10
N CYS A 301 -13.46 -27.97 -8.25
CA CYS A 301 -12.42 -27.57 -7.28
C CYS A 301 -12.02 -28.72 -6.35
N ALA A 302 -12.99 -29.53 -5.89
CA ALA A 302 -12.70 -30.69 -5.04
C ALA A 302 -11.95 -31.81 -5.78
N ASP A 303 -12.20 -31.98 -7.09
CA ASP A 303 -11.45 -32.94 -7.91
C ASP A 303 -10.01 -32.48 -8.15
N ILE A 304 -9.81 -31.19 -8.41
CA ILE A 304 -8.46 -30.60 -8.54
C ILE A 304 -7.69 -30.71 -7.21
N ASP A 305 -8.34 -30.44 -6.07
CA ASP A 305 -7.70 -30.53 -4.74
C ASP A 305 -7.15 -31.94 -4.48
N ARG A 306 -7.92 -32.99 -4.84
CA ARG A 306 -7.46 -34.37 -4.74
C ARG A 306 -6.22 -34.65 -5.59
N LEU A 307 -6.19 -34.13 -6.83
CA LEU A 307 -5.05 -34.30 -7.73
C LEU A 307 -3.80 -33.57 -7.22
N VAL A 308 -3.96 -32.35 -6.71
CA VAL A 308 -2.87 -31.56 -6.17
C VAL A 308 -2.30 -32.22 -4.89
N THR A 309 -3.17 -32.66 -3.97
CA THR A 309 -2.76 -33.28 -2.70
C THR A 309 -2.03 -34.61 -2.93
N VAL A 310 -2.46 -35.43 -3.89
CA VAL A 310 -1.81 -36.70 -4.23
C VAL A 310 -0.43 -36.51 -4.89
N SER A 311 -0.21 -35.38 -5.56
CA SER A 311 1.08 -35.10 -6.22
C SER A 311 2.19 -34.64 -5.24
N TYR A 312 1.84 -34.32 -4.01
CA TYR A 312 2.79 -33.91 -2.96
C TYR A 312 3.09 -35.02 -1.92
N THR A 313 2.49 -36.20 -2.06
CA THR A 313 2.82 -37.44 -1.30
C THR A 313 3.60 -38.41 -2.14
#